data_41187a43721c0d0a3555c5e41fffb988
#
_entry.id   41187a43721c0d0a3555c5e41fffb988
#
_cell.length_a   1.000
_cell.length_b   1.000
_cell.length_c   1.000
_cell.angle_alpha   90.00
_cell.angle_beta   90.00
_cell.angle_gamma   90.00
#
_symmetry.space_group_name_H-M   'P 1'
#
loop_
_entity.id
_entity.type
_entity.pdbx_description
1 polymer ?
#
loop_
_entity_poly.entity_id
_entity_poly.type
_entity_poly.pdbx_seq_one_letter_code
_entity_poly.pdbx_strand_id
1 'polypeptide(L)'
;MTTTTSTPSGSDIDIASRGLVLIGASPISSFSGTTTESQVAQNLYEDIVRTALTQTRWRFASNITQLSRLTETPIDDDRYDAAYQIPQESIMIHGVTVNGNPIQYEIFTEKLFCNAGVNDKVIAEYTYRPDTTTFPPYFITALQFHLA
;
A
#
# COMPACT_ATOMS: atom_id res chain seq x y z
N MET A 1 -3.62 35.82 -0.51
CA MET A 1 -3.43 35.23 -0.53
C MET A 1 -3.08 34.29 -0.28
N THR A 2 -2.96 33.74 -0.22
CA THR A 2 -2.69 32.97 0.00
C THR A 2 -2.16 32.08 -0.12
N THR A 3 -1.86 31.75 -0.03
CA THR A 3 -1.34 31.04 -0.06
C THR A 3 -1.14 29.97 -0.11
N THR A 4 -1.10 29.72 -0.17
CA THR A 4 -0.92 28.84 -0.17
C THR A 4 -0.45 28.03 -0.16
N THR A 5 -0.32 28.06 -0.11
CA THR A 5 0.25 27.42 -0.09
C THR A 5 0.26 26.34 -0.17
N SER A 6 -0.08 26.24 -0.19
CA SER A 6 -0.01 25.22 -0.45
C SER A 6 0.63 24.18 0.03
N THR A 7 0.16 23.54 0.43
CA THR A 7 0.71 22.35 0.72
C THR A 7 1.13 21.71 -0.51
N PRO A 8 2.23 22.07 -0.90
CA PRO A 8 2.65 21.87 -2.25
C PRO A 8 2.73 20.44 -2.65
N SER A 9 2.67 19.51 -1.80
CA SER A 9 2.93 18.15 -2.18
C SER A 9 1.73 17.26 -1.96
N GLY A 10 0.55 17.84 -1.93
CA GLY A 10 -0.64 17.12 -1.56
C GLY A 10 -1.30 16.34 -2.68
N SER A 11 -0.87 16.42 -3.92
CA SER A 11 -1.53 15.74 -5.02
C SER A 11 -0.57 14.82 -5.78
N ASP A 12 -1.13 13.80 -6.42
CA ASP A 12 -0.38 12.89 -7.28
C ASP A 12 0.34 13.65 -8.40
N ILE A 13 -0.33 14.63 -8.98
CA ILE A 13 0.23 15.44 -10.07
C ILE A 13 1.44 16.23 -9.57
N ASP A 14 1.34 16.84 -8.41
CA ASP A 14 2.43 17.62 -7.84
C ASP A 14 3.66 16.74 -7.58
N ILE A 15 3.45 15.56 -7.03
CA ILE A 15 4.54 14.64 -6.74
C ILE A 15 5.21 14.19 -8.03
N ALA A 16 4.43 13.79 -9.02
CA ALA A 16 4.95 13.33 -10.31
C ALA A 16 5.68 14.46 -11.03
N SER A 17 5.12 15.66 -11.01
CA SER A 17 5.72 16.82 -11.66
C SER A 17 7.08 17.16 -11.05
N ARG A 18 7.18 17.12 -9.73
CA ARG A 18 8.45 17.40 -9.05
C ARG A 18 9.50 16.34 -9.34
N GLY A 19 9.09 15.07 -9.43
CA GLY A 19 10.00 14.00 -9.83
C GLY A 19 10.57 14.24 -11.21
N LEU A 20 9.75 14.66 -12.16
CA LEU A 20 10.20 14.99 -13.51
C LEU A 20 11.16 16.17 -13.52
N VAL A 21 10.88 17.19 -12.73
CA VAL A 21 11.76 18.36 -12.64
C VAL A 21 13.14 17.98 -12.10
N LEU A 22 13.21 17.04 -11.18
CA LEU A 22 14.49 16.58 -10.62
C LEU A 22 15.43 16.01 -11.66
N ILE A 23 14.92 15.45 -12.74
CA ILE A 23 15.75 14.92 -13.84
C ILE A 23 15.85 15.87 -15.00
N GLY A 24 15.39 17.10 -14.84
CA GLY A 24 15.45 18.11 -15.91
C GLY A 24 14.35 18.00 -16.95
N ALA A 25 13.35 17.14 -16.74
CA ALA A 25 12.20 17.05 -17.63
C ALA A 25 11.19 18.17 -17.36
N SER A 26 10.28 18.38 -18.29
CA SER A 26 9.26 19.41 -18.13
C SER A 26 8.21 18.98 -17.09
N PRO A 27 7.74 19.91 -16.25
CA PRO A 27 6.66 19.59 -15.33
C PRO A 27 5.36 19.31 -16.07
N ILE A 28 4.46 18.58 -15.42
CA ILE A 28 3.15 18.25 -15.98
C ILE A 28 2.05 18.90 -15.14
N SER A 29 0.92 19.15 -15.78
CA SER A 29 -0.28 19.67 -15.11
C SER A 29 -1.41 18.67 -15.05
N SER A 30 -1.29 17.55 -15.77
CA SER A 30 -2.31 16.51 -15.82
C SER A 30 -1.70 15.19 -16.27
N PHE A 31 -2.22 14.08 -15.73
CA PHE A 31 -1.86 12.75 -16.23
C PHE A 31 -2.51 12.45 -17.59
N SER A 32 -3.57 13.14 -17.92
CA SER A 32 -4.26 12.94 -19.20
C SER A 32 -3.71 13.79 -20.33
N GLY A 33 -2.60 14.52 -20.10
CA GLY A 33 -1.97 15.33 -21.13
C GLY A 33 -1.35 14.50 -22.25
N THR A 34 -1.03 15.16 -23.34
CA THR A 34 -0.49 14.50 -24.55
C THR A 34 1.04 14.53 -24.63
N THR A 35 1.71 15.17 -23.66
CA THR A 35 3.16 15.20 -23.65
C THR A 35 3.74 13.84 -23.26
N THR A 36 4.98 13.59 -23.68
CA THR A 36 5.68 12.37 -23.31
C THR A 36 5.76 12.22 -21.78
N GLU A 37 6.06 13.32 -21.09
CA GLU A 37 6.16 13.33 -19.63
C GLU A 37 4.84 12.93 -18.97
N SER A 38 3.71 13.45 -19.46
CA SER A 38 2.39 13.10 -18.93
C SER A 38 2.07 11.63 -19.14
N GLN A 39 2.39 11.10 -20.31
CA GLN A 39 2.12 9.70 -20.62
C GLN A 39 2.96 8.75 -19.77
N VAL A 40 4.23 9.05 -19.58
CA VAL A 40 5.10 8.25 -18.72
C VAL A 40 4.62 8.29 -17.27
N ALA A 41 4.30 9.48 -16.79
CA ALA A 41 3.82 9.63 -15.41
C ALA A 41 2.50 8.87 -15.19
N GLN A 42 1.57 8.96 -16.13
CA GLN A 42 0.30 8.24 -16.05
C GLN A 42 0.51 6.73 -15.96
N ASN A 43 1.45 6.20 -16.73
CA ASN A 43 1.68 4.76 -16.78
C ASN A 43 2.43 4.23 -15.57
N LEU A 44 3.27 5.04 -14.95
CA LEU A 44 4.21 4.54 -13.94
C LEU A 44 3.91 5.01 -12.52
N TYR A 45 3.16 6.07 -12.33
CA TYR A 45 3.03 6.70 -11.02
C TYR A 45 2.50 5.74 -9.96
N GLU A 46 1.37 5.10 -10.22
CA GLU A 46 0.74 4.23 -9.21
C GLU A 46 1.62 3.00 -8.90
N ASP A 47 2.27 2.44 -9.92
CA ASP A 47 3.17 1.30 -9.72
C ASP A 47 4.37 1.70 -8.85
N ILE A 48 4.91 2.89 -9.06
CA ILE A 48 6.02 3.39 -8.27
C ILE A 48 5.60 3.64 -6.82
N VAL A 49 4.41 4.21 -6.61
CA VAL A 49 3.88 4.43 -5.26
C VAL A 49 3.77 3.09 -4.52
N ARG A 50 3.17 2.10 -5.16
CA ARG A 50 2.98 0.78 -4.55
C ARG A 50 4.31 0.08 -4.29
N THR A 51 5.24 0.20 -5.20
CA THR A 51 6.59 -0.36 -5.02
C THR A 51 7.29 0.30 -3.83
N ALA A 52 7.24 1.61 -3.73
CA ALA A 52 7.84 2.33 -2.61
C ALA A 52 7.22 1.93 -1.28
N LEU A 53 5.90 1.71 -1.26
CA LEU A 53 5.21 1.28 -0.05
C LEU A 53 5.63 -0.12 0.42
N THR A 54 6.10 -0.96 -0.49
CA THR A 54 6.54 -2.32 -0.14
C THR A 54 8.02 -2.42 0.22
N GLN A 55 8.82 -1.38 -0.06
CA GLN A 55 10.27 -1.42 0.19
C GLN A 55 10.63 -1.41 1.67
N THR A 56 9.79 -0.80 2.48
CA THR A 56 9.97 -0.79 3.93
C THR A 56 8.59 -0.69 4.58
N ARG A 57 8.57 -0.93 5.87
CA ARG A 57 7.30 -0.86 6.61
C ARG A 57 7.07 0.58 7.07
N TRP A 58 6.33 1.33 6.27
CA TRP A 58 5.99 2.72 6.57
C TRP A 58 4.87 2.76 7.61
N ARG A 59 5.07 3.49 8.69
CA ARG A 59 4.06 3.59 9.75
C ARG A 59 2.77 4.23 9.26
N PHE A 60 2.86 5.27 8.46
CA PHE A 60 1.68 5.97 7.96
C PHE A 60 0.83 5.09 7.03
N ALA A 61 1.42 4.05 6.46
CA ALA A 61 0.76 3.15 5.52
C ALA A 61 0.47 1.79 6.15
N SER A 62 0.59 1.67 7.46
CA SER A 62 0.34 0.42 8.17
C SER A 62 -1.01 0.49 8.88
N ASN A 63 -1.70 -0.64 8.88
CA ASN A 63 -2.98 -0.76 9.59
C ASN A 63 -3.10 -2.16 10.16
N ILE A 64 -4.02 -2.33 11.09
CA ILE A 64 -4.35 -3.65 11.65
C ILE A 64 -5.86 -3.85 11.54
N THR A 65 -6.25 -5.07 11.26
CA THR A 65 -7.68 -5.41 11.20
C THR A 65 -7.91 -6.85 11.60
N GLN A 66 -9.09 -7.12 12.15
CA GLN A 66 -9.50 -8.47 12.43
C GLN A 66 -9.95 -9.14 11.14
N LEU A 67 -9.44 -10.35 10.89
CA LEU A 67 -9.75 -11.10 9.69
C LEU A 67 -11.05 -11.88 9.84
N SER A 68 -11.76 -12.04 8.72
CA SER A 68 -12.97 -12.84 8.65
C SER A 68 -12.63 -14.27 8.27
N ARG A 69 -13.05 -15.23 9.11
CA ARG A 69 -12.81 -16.64 8.84
C ARG A 69 -13.69 -17.12 7.68
N LEU A 70 -13.07 -17.87 6.78
CA LEU A 70 -13.76 -18.49 5.66
C LEU A 70 -14.27 -19.86 6.11
N THR A 71 -15.59 -20.06 6.07
CA THR A 71 -16.21 -21.28 6.57
C THR A 71 -16.41 -22.33 5.48
N GLU A 72 -16.50 -21.90 4.23
CA GLU A 72 -16.85 -22.79 3.12
C GLU A 72 -15.65 -23.21 2.28
N THR A 73 -14.48 -22.66 2.55
CA THR A 73 -13.30 -22.94 1.74
C THR A 73 -12.60 -24.18 2.26
N PRO A 74 -12.47 -25.24 1.46
CA PRO A 74 -11.65 -26.38 1.86
C PRO A 74 -10.23 -25.95 2.08
N ILE A 75 -9.60 -26.46 3.13
CA ILE A 75 -8.20 -26.25 3.38
C ILE A 75 -7.47 -27.48 2.88
N ASP A 76 -6.72 -27.31 1.80
CA ASP A 76 -5.99 -28.40 1.18
C ASP A 76 -4.63 -28.64 1.82
N ASP A 77 -4.28 -27.85 2.83
CA ASP A 77 -3.01 -27.92 3.51
C ASP A 77 -3.21 -28.38 4.94
N ASP A 78 -2.76 -29.57 5.25
CA ASP A 78 -2.90 -30.18 6.57
C ASP A 78 -2.12 -29.43 7.67
N ARG A 79 -1.24 -28.52 7.31
CA ARG A 79 -0.47 -27.74 8.29
C ARG A 79 -1.32 -26.68 8.98
N TYR A 80 -2.40 -26.26 8.35
CA TYR A 80 -3.24 -25.16 8.88
C TYR A 80 -4.71 -25.60 8.94
N ASP A 81 -5.39 -25.20 10.02
CA ASP A 81 -6.78 -25.59 10.24
C ASP A 81 -7.78 -24.47 9.97
N ALA A 82 -7.32 -23.30 9.58
CA ALA A 82 -8.22 -22.18 9.31
C ALA A 82 -7.75 -21.36 8.10
N ALA A 83 -8.70 -20.78 7.39
CA ALA A 83 -8.45 -19.87 6.28
C ALA A 83 -9.20 -18.56 6.53
N TYR A 84 -8.60 -17.45 6.13
CA TYR A 84 -9.15 -16.11 6.35
C TYR A 84 -9.07 -15.29 5.07
N GLN A 85 -10.01 -14.36 4.93
CA GLN A 85 -10.00 -13.41 3.82
C GLN A 85 -8.96 -12.32 4.08
N ILE A 86 -8.06 -12.08 3.13
CA ILE A 86 -7.10 -10.99 3.20
C ILE A 86 -7.85 -9.68 2.92
N PRO A 87 -7.54 -8.60 3.66
CA PRO A 87 -8.15 -7.30 3.38
C PRO A 87 -7.86 -6.85 1.95
N GLN A 88 -8.89 -6.39 1.24
CA GLN A 88 -8.75 -6.02 -0.18
C GLN A 88 -7.79 -4.86 -0.39
N GLU A 89 -7.72 -3.95 0.57
CA GLU A 89 -6.83 -2.80 0.48
C GLU A 89 -5.37 -3.13 0.80
N SER A 90 -5.08 -4.35 1.25
CA SER A 90 -3.71 -4.69 1.64
C SER A 90 -2.82 -4.87 0.42
N ILE A 91 -1.61 -4.31 0.51
CA ILE A 91 -0.53 -4.53 -0.46
C ILE A 91 0.36 -5.67 0.02
N MET A 92 0.64 -5.69 1.32
CA MET A 92 1.55 -6.67 1.92
C MET A 92 1.13 -6.94 3.36
N ILE A 93 1.10 -8.20 3.74
CA ILE A 93 0.84 -8.61 5.12
C ILE A 93 2.18 -8.72 5.85
N HIS A 94 2.28 -8.08 7.01
CA HIS A 94 3.51 -8.07 7.80
C HIS A 94 3.50 -9.08 8.93
N GLY A 95 2.34 -9.37 9.48
CA GLY A 95 2.25 -10.29 10.58
C GLY A 95 0.81 -10.62 10.93
N VAL A 96 0.64 -11.74 11.61
CA VAL A 96 -0.67 -12.20 12.06
C VAL A 96 -0.55 -12.61 13.51
N THR A 97 -1.54 -12.22 14.31
CA THR A 97 -1.63 -12.61 15.71
C THR A 97 -2.94 -13.32 15.98
N VAL A 98 -2.90 -14.29 16.89
CA VAL A 98 -4.10 -14.95 17.40
C VAL A 98 -4.18 -14.66 18.89
N ASN A 99 -5.24 -13.97 19.30
CA ASN A 99 -5.46 -13.56 20.69
C ASN A 99 -4.25 -12.79 21.24
N GLY A 100 -3.62 -11.97 20.40
CA GLY A 100 -2.47 -11.15 20.78
C GLY A 100 -1.11 -11.81 20.64
N ASN A 101 -1.04 -13.08 20.27
CA ASN A 101 0.22 -13.81 20.14
C ASN A 101 0.58 -14.00 18.67
N PRO A 102 1.81 -13.63 18.27
CA PRO A 102 2.26 -13.87 16.89
C PRO A 102 2.25 -15.35 16.55
N ILE A 103 1.82 -15.67 15.33
CA ILE A 103 1.77 -17.05 14.84
C ILE A 103 2.31 -17.13 13.44
N GLN A 104 2.64 -18.36 13.03
CA GLN A 104 2.99 -18.64 11.65
C GLN A 104 1.76 -18.64 10.77
N TYR A 105 1.92 -18.16 9.55
CA TYR A 105 0.86 -18.12 8.56
C TYR A 105 1.46 -18.24 7.16
N GLU A 106 0.63 -18.63 6.20
CA GLU A 106 1.00 -18.60 4.79
C GLU A 106 -0.14 -18.01 3.97
N ILE A 107 0.20 -17.47 2.82
CA ILE A 107 -0.76 -16.84 1.92
C ILE A 107 -0.73 -17.57 0.60
N PHE A 108 -1.87 -18.12 0.23
CA PHE A 108 -2.05 -18.79 -1.05
C PHE A 108 -3.38 -18.32 -1.66
N THR A 109 -3.35 -17.96 -2.93
CA THR A 109 -4.57 -17.63 -3.69
C THR A 109 -5.42 -16.59 -2.98
N GLU A 110 -4.78 -15.52 -2.49
CA GLU A 110 -5.44 -14.40 -1.82
C GLU A 110 -6.12 -14.78 -0.49
N LYS A 111 -5.75 -15.91 0.08
CA LYS A 111 -6.25 -16.37 1.38
C LYS A 111 -5.09 -16.55 2.34
N LEU A 112 -5.38 -16.28 3.59
CA LEU A 112 -4.39 -16.43 4.66
C LEU A 112 -4.72 -17.69 5.46
N PHE A 113 -3.74 -18.58 5.59
CA PHE A 113 -3.89 -19.82 6.34
C PHE A 113 -3.10 -19.75 7.63
N CYS A 114 -3.74 -20.12 8.73
CA CYS A 114 -3.10 -20.22 10.04
C CYS A 114 -3.87 -21.16 10.93
N ASN A 115 -3.31 -21.47 12.10
CA ASN A 115 -3.95 -22.32 13.08
C ASN A 115 -4.66 -21.47 14.12
N ALA A 116 -5.98 -21.49 14.11
CA ALA A 116 -6.80 -20.74 15.04
C ALA A 116 -8.16 -21.41 15.20
N GLY A 117 -8.73 -21.30 16.39
CA GLY A 117 -10.09 -21.79 16.65
C GLY A 117 -11.15 -20.83 16.12
N VAL A 118 -12.39 -21.31 16.07
CA VAL A 118 -13.52 -20.55 15.55
C VAL A 118 -13.75 -19.25 16.32
N ASN A 119 -13.50 -19.27 17.62
CA ASN A 119 -13.72 -18.11 18.49
C ASN A 119 -12.46 -17.29 18.71
N ASP A 120 -11.34 -17.66 18.08
CA ASP A 120 -10.10 -16.92 18.23
C ASP A 120 -10.13 -15.65 17.43
N LYS A 121 -9.53 -14.62 17.99
CA LYS A 121 -9.42 -13.32 17.34
C LYS A 121 -8.12 -13.29 16.54
N VAL A 122 -8.26 -13.32 15.21
CA VAL A 122 -7.13 -13.32 14.29
C VAL A 122 -7.00 -11.92 13.70
N ILE A 123 -5.86 -11.29 13.92
CA ILE A 123 -5.59 -9.92 13.49
C ILE A 123 -4.39 -9.92 12.57
N ALA A 124 -4.54 -9.25 11.42
CA ALA A 124 -3.46 -9.05 10.47
C ALA A 124 -2.96 -7.61 10.55
N GLU A 125 -1.65 -7.47 10.44
CA GLU A 125 -0.98 -6.19 10.33
C GLU A 125 -0.45 -6.09 8.89
N TYR A 126 -0.79 -5.01 8.20
CA TYR A 126 -0.52 -4.92 6.77
C TYR A 126 -0.21 -3.50 6.32
N THR A 127 0.39 -3.40 5.13
CA THR A 127 0.58 -2.14 4.43
C THR A 127 -0.55 -1.96 3.43
N TYR A 128 -1.07 -0.75 3.33
CA TYR A 128 -2.11 -0.39 2.37
C TYR A 128 -1.68 0.86 1.61
N ARG A 129 -2.43 1.22 0.59
CA ARG A 129 -2.21 2.42 -0.20
C ARG A 129 -3.06 3.55 0.39
N PRO A 130 -2.49 4.44 1.25
CA PRO A 130 -3.27 5.56 1.79
C PRO A 130 -3.53 6.59 0.72
N ASP A 131 -4.48 7.48 0.98
CA ASP A 131 -4.74 8.61 0.12
C ASP A 131 -3.50 9.51 0.06
N THR A 132 -3.18 10.02 -1.12
CA THR A 132 -2.02 10.88 -1.33
C THR A 132 -2.00 12.08 -0.40
N THR A 133 -3.17 12.61 -0.04
CA THR A 133 -3.27 13.75 0.87
C THR A 133 -2.74 13.45 2.26
N THR A 134 -2.61 12.17 2.63
CA THR A 134 -2.09 11.76 3.94
C THR A 134 -0.61 11.42 3.92
N PHE A 135 0.06 11.51 2.78
CA PHE A 135 1.48 11.20 2.68
C PHE A 135 2.30 12.18 3.51
N PRO A 136 3.17 11.69 4.40
CA PRO A 136 4.07 12.59 5.12
C PRO A 136 5.17 13.11 4.20
N PRO A 137 5.77 14.27 4.54
CA PRO A 137 6.79 14.88 3.67
C PRO A 137 7.96 13.98 3.32
N TYR A 138 8.40 13.15 4.26
CA TYR A 138 9.54 12.27 3.98
C TYR A 138 9.20 11.21 2.91
N PHE A 139 7.96 10.74 2.87
CA PHE A 139 7.53 9.79 1.86
C PHE A 139 7.37 10.47 0.50
N ILE A 140 6.83 11.68 0.49
CA ILE A 140 6.69 12.46 -0.73
C ILE A 140 8.05 12.71 -1.37
N THR A 141 9.05 13.07 -0.58
CA THR A 141 10.41 13.26 -1.08
C THR A 141 10.97 11.96 -1.65
N ALA A 142 10.77 10.85 -0.96
CA ALA A 142 11.22 9.55 -1.45
C ALA A 142 10.57 9.21 -2.79
N LEU A 143 9.26 9.46 -2.94
CA LEU A 143 8.55 9.23 -4.20
C LEU A 143 9.10 10.07 -5.34
N GLN A 144 9.41 11.33 -5.09
CA GLN A 144 9.97 12.21 -6.10
C GLN A 144 11.28 11.66 -6.66
N PHE A 145 12.14 11.14 -5.80
CA PHE A 145 13.38 10.51 -6.24
C PHE A 145 13.14 9.21 -6.97
N HIS A 146 12.17 8.41 -6.56
CA HIS A 146 11.83 7.18 -7.27
C HIS A 146 11.25 7.44 -8.67
N LEU A 147 10.50 8.53 -8.81
CA LEU A 147 9.93 8.93 -10.11
C LEU A 147 10.99 9.53 -11.03
N ALA A 148 12.04 10.05 -10.48
CA ALA A 148 13.17 10.57 -11.24
C ALA A 148 14.09 9.42 -11.76
#